data_829940adb9336deba1d1d8ba27b4a11e
#
_entry.id   829940adb9336deba1d1d8ba27b4a11e
#
_cell.length_a   1.000
_cell.length_b   1.000
_cell.length_c   1.000
_cell.angle_alpha   90.00
_cell.angle_beta   90.00
_cell.angle_gamma   90.00
#
_symmetry.space_group_name_H-M   'P 1'
#
loop_
_entity.id
_entity.type
_entity.pdbx_description
1 polymer ?
#
loop_
_entity_poly.entity_id
_entity_poly.type
_entity_poly.pdbx_seq_one_letter_code
_entity_poly.pdbx_strand_id
1 'polypeptide(L)'
;MKKATSLIALLISMMVLVGCRGGWDLLDLVKKNKGDEKMNEMIALQKYENEAQLAKELIRGFWLAHGDYVITDEEAAENLAAWTDKGHVFYFILKEEIPIGFVHLGSRGAEVDWIEDLFVLPEYQGNGYGSHAIALVEAEIKKYSESVYLEVAARNFGAMKLYHRLGYHCLNTVTLRKDFQPENFEVIRSEELLGYPLEVKKYIK
;
A
#
# COMPACT_ATOMS: atom_id res chain seq x y z
N MET A 1 47.07 0.95 -7.43
CA MET A 1 46.20 0.24 -8.35
C MET A 1 46.38 -1.27 -8.13
N LYS A 2 45.53 -1.91 -7.33
CA LYS A 2 45.41 -3.39 -7.29
C LYS A 2 43.92 -3.69 -7.22
N LYS A 3 43.48 -4.54 -8.13
CA LYS A 3 42.13 -4.89 -8.51
C LYS A 3 41.36 -5.54 -7.35
N ALA A 4 40.20 -5.05 -7.04
CA ALA A 4 39.16 -5.75 -6.30
C ALA A 4 38.58 -6.81 -7.23
N THR A 5 39.10 -8.02 -7.20
CA THR A 5 38.55 -9.18 -7.88
C THR A 5 37.57 -9.83 -6.91
N SER A 6 36.37 -9.50 -7.13
CA SER A 6 35.09 -10.19 -6.94
C SER A 6 35.08 -11.39 -5.98
N LEU A 7 34.59 -11.14 -4.77
CA LEU A 7 34.15 -12.17 -3.79
C LEU A 7 32.97 -13.03 -4.32
N ILE A 8 32.30 -12.56 -5.36
CA ILE A 8 31.15 -13.24 -6.01
C ILE A 8 31.61 -14.48 -6.82
N ALA A 9 32.81 -14.46 -7.40
CA ALA A 9 33.28 -15.60 -8.17
C ALA A 9 33.70 -16.81 -7.31
N LEU A 10 33.98 -16.61 -6.02
CA LEU A 10 34.38 -17.70 -5.11
C LEU A 10 33.21 -18.44 -4.49
N LEU A 11 32.06 -17.82 -4.39
CA LEU A 11 30.82 -18.42 -3.86
C LEU A 11 30.11 -19.34 -4.88
N ILE A 12 30.33 -19.12 -6.16
CA ILE A 12 29.72 -19.97 -7.23
C ILE A 12 30.42 -21.33 -7.34
N SER A 13 31.67 -21.45 -6.94
CA SER A 13 32.44 -22.70 -7.03
C SER A 13 32.17 -23.70 -5.91
N MET A 14 31.57 -23.30 -4.79
CA MET A 14 31.31 -24.18 -3.63
C MET A 14 29.90 -24.75 -3.54
N MET A 15 28.96 -24.30 -4.37
CA MET A 15 27.55 -24.76 -4.32
C MET A 15 27.16 -25.89 -5.28
N VAL A 16 28.10 -26.40 -6.06
CA VAL A 16 27.84 -27.47 -7.06
C VAL A 16 27.84 -28.89 -6.45
N LEU A 17 28.16 -29.05 -5.15
CA LEU A 17 28.34 -30.37 -4.54
C LEU A 17 27.33 -30.77 -3.47
N VAL A 18 26.25 -30.04 -3.25
CA VAL A 18 25.15 -30.50 -2.37
C VAL A 18 23.86 -30.56 -3.15
N GLY A 19 23.51 -31.76 -3.57
CA GLY A 19 22.26 -32.08 -4.25
C GLY A 19 21.04 -31.89 -3.32
N CYS A 20 20.47 -30.72 -3.30
CA CYS A 20 19.14 -30.48 -2.73
C CYS A 20 18.12 -30.33 -3.85
N ARG A 21 17.25 -31.36 -3.97
CA ARG A 21 16.03 -31.32 -4.78
C ARG A 21 15.05 -30.32 -4.18
N GLY A 22 14.98 -29.15 -4.75
CA GLY A 22 13.99 -28.11 -4.47
C GLY A 22 14.35 -26.93 -5.37
N GLY A 23 13.80 -26.92 -6.60
CA GLY A 23 14.17 -25.96 -7.63
C GLY A 23 13.70 -24.55 -7.32
N TRP A 24 14.52 -23.79 -6.64
CA TRP A 24 14.48 -22.33 -6.69
C TRP A 24 15.51 -21.93 -7.74
N ASP A 25 15.03 -21.42 -8.86
CA ASP A 25 15.92 -20.99 -9.95
C ASP A 25 16.72 -19.76 -9.48
N LEU A 26 18.05 -19.89 -9.42
CA LEU A 26 18.96 -18.80 -9.05
C LEU A 26 18.75 -17.56 -9.95
N LEU A 27 18.27 -17.79 -11.18
CA LEU A 27 17.87 -16.77 -12.14
C LEU A 27 16.63 -15.97 -11.67
N ASP A 28 15.69 -16.62 -10.97
CA ASP A 28 14.50 -15.94 -10.43
C ASP A 28 14.86 -15.09 -9.20
N LEU A 29 15.77 -15.57 -8.35
CA LEU A 29 16.32 -14.77 -7.23
C LEU A 29 17.12 -13.56 -7.72
N VAL A 30 17.95 -13.73 -8.76
CA VAL A 30 18.72 -12.63 -9.35
C VAL A 30 17.81 -11.64 -10.08
N LYS A 31 16.76 -12.11 -10.76
CA LYS A 31 15.76 -11.24 -11.39
C LYS A 31 14.93 -10.49 -10.35
N LYS A 32 14.54 -11.15 -9.26
CA LYS A 32 13.83 -10.52 -8.14
C LYS A 32 14.69 -9.44 -7.50
N ASN A 33 15.95 -9.73 -7.14
CA ASN A 33 16.85 -8.73 -6.55
C ASN A 33 17.13 -7.54 -7.48
N LYS A 34 17.30 -7.76 -8.80
CA LYS A 34 17.47 -6.66 -9.77
C LYS A 34 16.19 -5.85 -9.97
N GLY A 35 15.03 -6.48 -9.85
CA GLY A 35 13.73 -5.81 -9.86
C GLY A 35 13.56 -4.94 -8.62
N ASP A 36 13.91 -5.48 -7.45
CA ASP A 36 13.81 -4.80 -6.16
C ASP A 36 14.81 -3.63 -6.04
N GLU A 37 16.06 -3.78 -6.56
CA GLU A 37 17.05 -2.70 -6.64
C GLU A 37 16.58 -1.58 -7.59
N LYS A 38 16.06 -1.91 -8.77
CA LYS A 38 15.52 -0.92 -9.72
C LYS A 38 14.25 -0.24 -9.21
N MET A 39 13.42 -0.95 -8.41
CA MET A 39 12.27 -0.38 -7.73
C MET A 39 12.67 0.55 -6.58
N ASN A 40 13.73 0.23 -5.85
CA ASN A 40 14.24 1.04 -4.74
C ASN A 40 14.78 2.41 -5.20
N GLU A 41 15.22 2.54 -6.47
CA GLU A 41 15.61 3.81 -7.08
C GLU A 41 14.41 4.64 -7.58
N MET A 42 13.18 4.08 -7.62
CA MET A 42 12.03 4.71 -8.26
C MET A 42 11.27 5.67 -7.36
N ILE A 43 11.15 5.39 -6.07
CA ILE A 43 10.44 6.26 -5.11
C ILE A 43 11.10 6.21 -3.72
N ALA A 44 10.83 7.25 -2.93
CA ALA A 44 11.16 7.31 -1.51
C ALA A 44 9.93 7.68 -0.68
N LEU A 45 9.95 7.36 0.62
CA LEU A 45 8.99 7.87 1.59
C LEU A 45 9.64 8.98 2.39
N GLN A 46 8.99 10.14 2.43
CA GLN A 46 9.35 11.26 3.30
C GLN A 46 8.27 11.45 4.35
N LYS A 47 8.65 11.36 5.62
CA LYS A 47 7.71 11.62 6.70
C LYS A 47 7.32 13.11 6.68
N TYR A 48 6.00 13.36 6.85
CA TYR A 48 5.49 14.71 7.02
C TYR A 48 6.13 15.40 8.23
N GLU A 49 6.55 16.64 8.07
CA GLU A 49 7.05 17.48 9.14
C GLU A 49 6.27 18.82 9.22
N ASN A 50 6.21 19.57 8.12
CA ASN A 50 5.60 20.92 8.11
C ASN A 50 5.06 21.35 6.73
N GLU A 51 4.98 20.44 5.75
CA GLU A 51 4.56 20.71 4.37
C GLU A 51 3.02 20.73 4.24
N ALA A 52 2.35 21.48 5.14
CA ALA A 52 0.89 21.43 5.31
C ALA A 52 0.12 21.73 4.02
N GLN A 53 0.54 22.70 3.20
CA GLN A 53 -0.15 23.02 1.97
C GLN A 53 -0.12 21.86 0.96
N LEU A 54 1.05 21.26 0.77
CA LEU A 54 1.22 20.09 -0.07
C LEU A 54 0.39 18.89 0.40
N ALA A 55 0.42 18.60 1.71
CA ALA A 55 -0.37 17.52 2.29
C ALA A 55 -1.86 17.73 2.07
N LYS A 56 -2.39 18.93 2.28
CA LYS A 56 -3.81 19.26 2.04
C LYS A 56 -4.20 19.08 0.56
N GLU A 57 -3.34 19.48 -0.37
CA GLU A 57 -3.60 19.28 -1.81
C GLU A 57 -3.71 17.80 -2.16
N LEU A 58 -2.82 16.97 -1.64
CA LEU A 58 -2.87 15.51 -1.85
C LEU A 58 -4.10 14.88 -1.18
N ILE A 59 -4.47 15.32 0.02
CA ILE A 59 -5.67 14.87 0.74
C ILE A 59 -6.93 15.22 -0.04
N ARG A 60 -7.03 16.42 -0.60
CA ARG A 60 -8.16 16.82 -1.46
C ARG A 60 -8.23 15.95 -2.72
N GLY A 61 -7.08 15.68 -3.35
CA GLY A 61 -6.99 14.76 -4.50
C GLY A 61 -7.45 13.34 -4.16
N PHE A 62 -7.10 12.85 -2.97
CA PHE A 62 -7.54 11.54 -2.48
C PHE A 62 -9.06 11.46 -2.35
N TRP A 63 -9.70 12.43 -1.68
CA TRP A 63 -11.16 12.42 -1.49
C TRP A 63 -11.91 12.53 -2.81
N LEU A 64 -11.41 13.35 -3.73
CA LEU A 64 -11.97 13.44 -5.08
C LEU A 64 -11.88 12.09 -5.82
N ALA A 65 -10.74 11.43 -5.77
CA ALA A 65 -10.55 10.13 -6.42
C ALA A 65 -11.29 8.98 -5.73
N HIS A 66 -11.50 9.06 -4.42
CA HIS A 66 -12.12 7.98 -3.64
C HIS A 66 -13.64 7.92 -3.78
N GLY A 67 -14.31 9.04 -3.98
CA GLY A 67 -15.77 9.06 -4.01
C GLY A 67 -16.39 10.31 -4.61
N ASP A 68 -15.66 11.04 -5.47
CA ASP A 68 -16.07 12.31 -6.04
C ASP A 68 -16.38 13.40 -4.96
N TYR A 69 -15.78 13.28 -3.77
CA TYR A 69 -15.94 14.24 -2.69
C TYR A 69 -15.01 15.43 -2.89
N VAL A 70 -15.59 16.61 -3.08
CA VAL A 70 -14.85 17.87 -3.09
C VAL A 70 -14.86 18.43 -1.67
N ILE A 71 -13.76 18.27 -0.95
CA ILE A 71 -13.59 18.82 0.40
C ILE A 71 -12.97 20.21 0.38
N THR A 72 -13.27 21.02 1.39
CA THR A 72 -12.70 22.35 1.58
C THR A 72 -11.26 22.30 2.08
N ASP A 73 -10.59 23.45 2.13
CA ASP A 73 -9.23 23.53 2.69
C ASP A 73 -9.23 23.30 4.21
N GLU A 74 -10.29 23.72 4.90
CA GLU A 74 -10.50 23.49 6.32
C GLU A 74 -10.68 22.00 6.62
N GLU A 75 -11.53 21.30 5.86
CA GLU A 75 -11.72 19.84 5.99
C GLU A 75 -10.43 19.06 5.68
N ALA A 76 -9.63 19.50 4.71
CA ALA A 76 -8.32 18.92 4.44
C ALA A 76 -7.35 19.16 5.59
N ALA A 77 -7.39 20.32 6.23
CA ALA A 77 -6.58 20.62 7.41
C ALA A 77 -7.00 19.78 8.62
N GLU A 78 -8.29 19.55 8.83
CA GLU A 78 -8.80 18.65 9.88
C GLU A 78 -8.34 17.20 9.65
N ASN A 79 -8.42 16.70 8.41
CA ASN A 79 -7.88 15.38 8.07
C ASN A 79 -6.38 15.31 8.34
N LEU A 80 -5.60 16.28 7.89
CA LEU A 80 -4.16 16.33 8.12
C LEU A 80 -3.82 16.30 9.62
N ALA A 81 -4.51 17.12 10.43
CA ALA A 81 -4.32 17.15 11.87
C ALA A 81 -4.58 15.78 12.50
N ALA A 82 -5.67 15.09 12.12
CA ALA A 82 -6.00 13.77 12.60
C ALA A 82 -4.98 12.71 12.13
N TRP A 83 -4.51 12.80 10.89
CA TRP A 83 -3.59 11.82 10.28
C TRP A 83 -2.12 12.01 10.67
N THR A 84 -1.83 13.06 11.44
CA THR A 84 -0.50 13.34 11.98
C THR A 84 -0.48 13.38 13.51
N ASP A 85 -1.61 13.12 14.16
CA ASP A 85 -1.73 13.06 15.62
C ASP A 85 -1.09 11.77 16.17
N LYS A 86 -1.06 11.65 17.48
CA LYS A 86 -0.49 10.49 18.19
C LYS A 86 -1.11 9.19 17.72
N GLY A 87 -0.27 8.23 17.34
CA GLY A 87 -0.69 6.93 16.80
C GLY A 87 -0.90 6.93 15.30
N HIS A 88 -0.55 8.02 14.62
CA HIS A 88 -0.62 8.15 13.17
C HIS A 88 0.72 8.61 12.58
N VAL A 89 0.97 8.23 11.34
CA VAL A 89 2.15 8.68 10.57
C VAL A 89 1.72 8.95 9.15
N PHE A 90 2.06 10.12 8.65
CA PHE A 90 1.84 10.52 7.27
C PHE A 90 3.16 10.56 6.52
N TYR A 91 3.26 9.85 5.39
CA TYR A 91 4.41 9.89 4.49
C TYR A 91 4.00 10.42 3.13
N PHE A 92 4.80 11.32 2.57
CA PHE A 92 4.78 11.60 1.14
C PHE A 92 5.45 10.47 0.36
N ILE A 93 4.90 10.15 -0.80
CA ILE A 93 5.54 9.28 -1.79
C ILE A 93 6.26 10.20 -2.77
N LEU A 94 7.58 10.13 -2.81
CA LEU A 94 8.41 10.96 -3.68
C LEU A 94 8.93 10.14 -4.85
N LYS A 95 8.81 10.69 -6.06
CA LYS A 95 9.53 10.22 -7.26
C LYS A 95 10.53 11.31 -7.64
N GLU A 96 11.84 11.00 -7.59
CA GLU A 96 12.88 11.98 -7.93
C GLU A 96 12.67 13.33 -7.20
N GLU A 97 12.37 13.26 -5.89
CA GLU A 97 12.05 14.40 -5.02
C GLU A 97 10.68 15.08 -5.30
N ILE A 98 9.93 14.64 -6.32
CA ILE A 98 8.60 15.17 -6.65
C ILE A 98 7.56 14.39 -5.84
N PRO A 99 6.73 15.04 -5.01
CA PRO A 99 5.62 14.39 -4.32
C PRO A 99 4.55 13.93 -5.30
N ILE A 100 4.35 12.62 -5.40
CA ILE A 100 3.39 11.99 -6.30
C ILE A 100 2.22 11.35 -5.58
N GLY A 101 2.17 11.42 -4.25
CA GLY A 101 1.12 10.82 -3.45
C GLY A 101 1.48 10.80 -1.98
N PHE A 102 0.73 10.02 -1.21
CA PHE A 102 0.98 9.82 0.22
C PHE A 102 0.56 8.42 0.67
N VAL A 103 1.07 8.00 1.83
CA VAL A 103 0.56 6.89 2.62
C VAL A 103 0.37 7.35 4.06
N HIS A 104 -0.79 7.06 4.61
CA HIS A 104 -1.15 7.33 5.99
C HIS A 104 -1.23 6.01 6.75
N LEU A 105 -0.52 5.95 7.87
CA LEU A 105 -0.53 4.82 8.78
C LEU A 105 -1.26 5.20 10.07
N GLY A 106 -1.96 4.24 10.64
CA GLY A 106 -2.67 4.40 11.90
C GLY A 106 -2.40 3.26 12.89
N SER A 107 -2.78 3.51 14.15
CA SER A 107 -2.81 2.52 15.22
C SER A 107 -4.25 2.26 15.65
N ARG A 108 -4.61 1.01 15.85
CA ARG A 108 -5.91 0.61 16.40
C ARG A 108 -5.76 0.01 17.79
N GLY A 109 -4.94 0.65 18.63
CA GLY A 109 -4.79 0.35 20.04
C GLY A 109 -3.47 -0.33 20.43
N ALA A 110 -2.55 -0.56 19.49
CA ALA A 110 -1.22 -1.09 19.72
C ALA A 110 -0.18 -0.31 18.89
N GLU A 111 0.53 -0.99 18.01
CA GLU A 111 1.53 -0.38 17.13
C GLU A 111 0.88 0.38 15.96
N VAL A 112 1.67 1.20 15.25
CA VAL A 112 1.24 1.89 14.01
C VAL A 112 1.46 0.93 12.84
N ASP A 113 0.58 -0.05 12.70
CA ASP A 113 0.71 -1.16 11.75
C ASP A 113 -0.48 -1.29 10.77
N TRP A 114 -1.34 -0.28 10.71
CA TRP A 114 -2.43 -0.18 9.76
C TRP A 114 -2.09 0.79 8.63
N ILE A 115 -2.18 0.32 7.38
CA ILE A 115 -2.22 1.19 6.21
C ILE A 115 -3.66 1.68 6.07
N GLU A 116 -3.93 2.89 6.56
CA GLU A 116 -5.29 3.46 6.56
C GLU A 116 -5.64 4.05 5.20
N ASP A 117 -4.72 4.84 4.63
CA ASP A 117 -4.91 5.49 3.34
C ASP A 117 -3.66 5.39 2.47
N LEU A 118 -3.86 5.15 1.18
CA LEU A 118 -2.83 5.19 0.16
C LEU A 118 -3.37 5.91 -1.07
N PHE A 119 -2.67 6.94 -1.49
CA PHE A 119 -3.00 7.70 -2.68
C PHE A 119 -1.78 7.97 -3.55
N VAL A 120 -1.93 7.75 -4.84
CA VAL A 120 -0.99 8.17 -5.88
C VAL A 120 -1.76 9.03 -6.87
N LEU A 121 -1.22 10.17 -7.25
CA LEU A 121 -1.83 11.08 -8.22
C LEU A 121 -2.18 10.33 -9.51
N PRO A 122 -3.33 10.60 -10.13
CA PRO A 122 -3.85 9.85 -11.29
C PRO A 122 -2.83 9.68 -12.41
N GLU A 123 -2.08 10.73 -12.74
CA GLU A 123 -1.05 10.74 -13.79
C GLU A 123 0.15 9.83 -13.50
N TYR A 124 0.34 9.41 -12.23
CA TYR A 124 1.40 8.49 -11.81
C TYR A 124 0.90 7.07 -11.55
N GLN A 125 -0.42 6.83 -11.60
CA GLN A 125 -0.99 5.49 -11.39
C GLN A 125 -0.61 4.54 -12.53
N GLY A 126 -0.74 3.22 -12.26
CA GLY A 126 -0.43 2.18 -13.26
C GLY A 126 1.08 1.88 -13.44
N ASN A 127 1.98 2.64 -12.82
CA ASN A 127 3.43 2.50 -12.94
C ASN A 127 4.08 1.69 -11.79
N GLY A 128 3.29 1.11 -10.91
CA GLY A 128 3.79 0.32 -9.78
C GLY A 128 4.16 1.12 -8.53
N TYR A 129 4.07 2.45 -8.55
CA TYR A 129 4.48 3.29 -7.40
C TYR A 129 3.71 2.98 -6.11
N GLY A 130 2.40 2.72 -6.19
CA GLY A 130 1.62 2.31 -5.02
C GLY A 130 2.09 0.98 -4.43
N SER A 131 2.43 -0.02 -5.26
CA SER A 131 3.00 -1.29 -4.80
C SER A 131 4.35 -1.10 -4.11
N HIS A 132 5.18 -0.23 -4.67
CA HIS A 132 6.49 0.09 -4.11
C HIS A 132 6.36 0.84 -2.78
N ALA A 133 5.45 1.82 -2.70
CA ALA A 133 5.16 2.52 -1.45
C ALA A 133 4.72 1.55 -0.33
N ILE A 134 3.84 0.59 -0.65
CA ILE A 134 3.45 -0.47 0.29
C ILE A 134 4.67 -1.27 0.75
N ALA A 135 5.53 -1.71 -0.17
CA ALA A 135 6.72 -2.50 0.18
C ALA A 135 7.68 -1.73 1.12
N LEU A 136 7.85 -0.41 0.90
CA LEU A 136 8.64 0.45 1.79
C LEU A 136 8.01 0.56 3.18
N VAL A 137 6.70 0.76 3.26
CA VAL A 137 5.94 0.80 4.52
C VAL A 137 6.01 -0.53 5.25
N GLU A 138 5.83 -1.65 4.55
CA GLU A 138 5.94 -3.00 5.14
C GLU A 138 7.34 -3.23 5.72
N ALA A 139 8.39 -2.78 5.04
CA ALA A 139 9.76 -2.87 5.55
C ALA A 139 9.96 -2.07 6.85
N GLU A 140 9.30 -0.92 7.00
CA GLU A 140 9.31 -0.15 8.25
C GLU A 140 8.50 -0.85 9.36
N ILE A 141 7.26 -1.24 9.09
CA ILE A 141 6.36 -1.89 10.06
C ILE A 141 6.97 -3.20 10.57
N LYS A 142 7.59 -3.99 9.71
CA LYS A 142 8.24 -5.26 10.04
C LYS A 142 9.32 -5.15 11.12
N LYS A 143 9.84 -3.95 11.38
CA LYS A 143 10.85 -3.74 12.42
C LYS A 143 10.27 -3.84 13.85
N TYR A 144 8.94 -3.70 13.99
CA TYR A 144 8.29 -3.61 15.30
C TYR A 144 6.93 -4.34 15.39
N SER A 145 6.34 -4.78 14.27
CA SER A 145 5.09 -5.57 14.25
C SER A 145 5.29 -6.86 13.46
N GLU A 146 4.58 -7.91 13.87
CA GLU A 146 4.55 -9.21 13.18
C GLU A 146 3.60 -9.22 11.97
N SER A 147 2.73 -8.21 11.87
CA SER A 147 1.71 -8.10 10.82
C SER A 147 1.51 -6.66 10.40
N VAL A 148 1.04 -6.48 9.17
CA VAL A 148 0.52 -5.21 8.65
C VAL A 148 -0.93 -5.43 8.23
N TYR A 149 -1.76 -4.44 8.51
CA TYR A 149 -3.19 -4.50 8.25
C TYR A 149 -3.62 -3.40 7.29
N LEU A 150 -4.69 -3.65 6.57
CA LEU A 150 -5.40 -2.64 5.79
C LEU A 150 -6.88 -2.98 5.66
N GLU A 151 -7.68 -1.98 5.36
CA GLU A 151 -9.07 -2.16 4.96
C GLU A 151 -9.26 -1.73 3.50
N VAL A 152 -10.10 -2.43 2.78
CA VAL A 152 -10.46 -2.10 1.40
C VAL A 152 -11.97 -2.17 1.22
N ALA A 153 -12.55 -1.14 0.61
CA ALA A 153 -13.96 -1.16 0.28
C ALA A 153 -14.26 -2.33 -0.67
N ALA A 154 -15.28 -3.14 -0.36
CA ALA A 154 -15.64 -4.32 -1.15
C ALA A 154 -15.88 -4.01 -2.64
N ARG A 155 -16.28 -2.77 -2.98
CA ARG A 155 -16.46 -2.29 -4.36
C ARG A 155 -15.15 -1.92 -5.07
N ASN A 156 -14.02 -1.81 -4.35
CA ASN A 156 -12.73 -1.45 -4.93
C ASN A 156 -11.96 -2.70 -5.39
N PHE A 157 -12.45 -3.31 -6.48
CA PHE A 157 -11.86 -4.53 -7.03
C PHE A 157 -10.42 -4.33 -7.49
N GLY A 158 -10.05 -3.11 -7.91
CA GLY A 158 -8.68 -2.77 -8.32
C GLY A 158 -7.70 -2.87 -7.15
N ALA A 159 -8.03 -2.24 -6.03
CA ALA A 159 -7.23 -2.30 -4.81
C ALA A 159 -7.19 -3.72 -4.23
N MET A 160 -8.33 -4.44 -4.20
CA MET A 160 -8.39 -5.84 -3.76
C MET A 160 -7.42 -6.71 -4.57
N LYS A 161 -7.43 -6.58 -5.91
CA LYS A 161 -6.50 -7.30 -6.79
C LYS A 161 -5.03 -6.92 -6.53
N LEU A 162 -4.76 -5.64 -6.23
CA LEU A 162 -3.42 -5.18 -5.88
C LEU A 162 -2.94 -5.84 -4.58
N TYR A 163 -3.70 -5.72 -3.51
CA TYR A 163 -3.32 -6.25 -2.19
C TYR A 163 -3.17 -7.76 -2.22
N HIS A 164 -4.06 -8.48 -2.91
CA HIS A 164 -3.91 -9.93 -3.08
C HIS A 164 -2.57 -10.29 -3.76
N ARG A 165 -2.14 -9.56 -4.79
CA ARG A 165 -0.83 -9.79 -5.45
C ARG A 165 0.35 -9.48 -4.53
N LEU A 166 0.19 -8.57 -3.58
CA LEU A 166 1.20 -8.20 -2.59
C LEU A 166 1.26 -9.17 -1.39
N GLY A 167 0.37 -10.17 -1.33
CA GLY A 167 0.40 -11.20 -0.30
C GLY A 167 -0.60 -11.00 0.84
N TYR A 168 -1.51 -10.04 0.76
CA TYR A 168 -2.60 -9.87 1.72
C TYR A 168 -3.68 -10.93 1.50
N HIS A 169 -3.46 -12.12 2.04
CA HIS A 169 -4.31 -13.29 1.84
C HIS A 169 -5.11 -13.67 3.11
N CYS A 170 -4.80 -13.07 4.25
CA CYS A 170 -5.48 -13.34 5.51
C CYS A 170 -6.68 -12.41 5.67
N LEU A 171 -7.85 -13.00 5.80
CA LEU A 171 -9.06 -12.29 6.16
C LEU A 171 -9.11 -12.12 7.69
N ASN A 172 -8.93 -10.89 8.18
CA ASN A 172 -8.86 -10.60 9.61
C ASN A 172 -10.23 -10.23 10.18
N THR A 173 -10.88 -9.22 9.58
CA THR A 173 -12.20 -8.73 10.00
C THR A 173 -13.15 -8.62 8.83
N VAL A 174 -14.45 -8.66 9.11
CA VAL A 174 -15.50 -8.45 8.12
C VAL A 174 -16.44 -7.37 8.62
N THR A 175 -16.61 -6.31 7.84
CA THR A 175 -17.62 -5.28 8.10
C THR A 175 -18.89 -5.57 7.31
N LEU A 176 -20.00 -5.76 8.01
CA LEU A 176 -21.31 -5.94 7.40
C LEU A 176 -22.15 -4.69 7.61
N ARG A 177 -22.93 -4.33 6.57
CA ARG A 177 -23.85 -3.19 6.57
C ARG A 177 -25.29 -3.66 6.33
N LYS A 178 -26.25 -3.07 7.03
CA LYS A 178 -27.67 -3.20 6.76
C LYS A 178 -28.22 -1.87 6.26
N ASP A 179 -28.74 -1.87 5.05
CA ASP A 179 -29.31 -0.67 4.45
C ASP A 179 -30.76 -0.48 4.94
N PHE A 180 -31.07 0.69 5.52
CA PHE A 180 -32.44 1.06 5.93
C PHE A 180 -33.20 1.79 4.83
N GLN A 181 -32.49 2.25 3.79
CA GLN A 181 -33.05 2.88 2.59
C GLN A 181 -32.42 2.19 1.36
N PRO A 182 -32.84 0.94 1.07
CA PRO A 182 -32.18 0.13 0.03
C PRO A 182 -32.30 0.74 -1.38
N GLU A 183 -33.30 1.58 -1.62
CA GLU A 183 -33.51 2.31 -2.86
C GLU A 183 -32.38 3.28 -3.22
N ASN A 184 -31.53 3.64 -2.26
CA ASN A 184 -30.38 4.51 -2.49
C ASN A 184 -29.13 3.74 -2.96
N PHE A 185 -29.24 2.42 -3.12
CA PHE A 185 -28.11 1.57 -3.44
C PHE A 185 -28.42 0.62 -4.59
N GLU A 186 -27.46 0.41 -5.44
CA GLU A 186 -27.47 -0.57 -6.52
C GLU A 186 -26.57 -1.75 -6.18
N VAL A 187 -27.05 -2.97 -6.39
CA VAL A 187 -26.23 -4.19 -6.30
C VAL A 187 -25.36 -4.27 -7.53
N ILE A 188 -24.04 -4.19 -7.35
CA ILE A 188 -23.07 -4.27 -8.45
C ILE A 188 -22.45 -5.66 -8.57
N ARG A 189 -22.50 -6.46 -7.48
CA ARG A 189 -21.97 -7.82 -7.46
C ARG A 189 -22.54 -8.61 -6.28
N SER A 190 -22.65 -9.94 -6.45
CA SER A 190 -22.93 -10.89 -5.38
C SER A 190 -21.71 -11.78 -5.17
N GLU A 191 -21.37 -12.02 -3.91
CA GLU A 191 -20.24 -12.87 -3.50
C GLU A 191 -20.68 -13.85 -2.43
N GLU A 192 -20.00 -14.99 -2.36
CA GLU A 192 -20.13 -15.89 -1.23
C GLU A 192 -18.91 -15.72 -0.32
N LEU A 193 -19.15 -15.38 0.94
CA LEU A 193 -18.12 -15.23 1.95
C LEU A 193 -18.45 -16.07 3.17
N LEU A 194 -17.57 -17.00 3.54
CA LEU A 194 -17.74 -17.90 4.69
C LEU A 194 -19.04 -18.72 4.62
N GLY A 195 -19.51 -19.05 3.41
CA GLY A 195 -20.74 -19.82 3.18
C GLY A 195 -22.02 -18.96 3.23
N TYR A 196 -21.92 -17.64 3.24
CA TYR A 196 -23.05 -16.72 3.21
C TYR A 196 -23.06 -15.87 1.94
N PRO A 197 -24.20 -15.76 1.23
CA PRO A 197 -24.32 -14.84 0.10
C PRO A 197 -24.37 -13.39 0.60
N LEU A 198 -23.51 -12.55 0.06
CA LEU A 198 -23.43 -11.12 0.39
C LEU A 198 -23.48 -10.28 -0.89
N GLU A 199 -24.05 -9.08 -0.77
CA GLU A 199 -24.17 -8.13 -1.87
C GLU A 199 -23.15 -7.00 -1.73
N VAL A 200 -22.39 -6.75 -2.78
CA VAL A 200 -21.57 -5.55 -2.92
C VAL A 200 -22.43 -4.48 -3.59
N LYS A 201 -22.62 -3.35 -2.92
CA LYS A 201 -23.50 -2.28 -3.38
C LYS A 201 -22.74 -0.97 -3.57
N LYS A 202 -23.23 -0.19 -4.56
CA LYS A 202 -22.81 1.19 -4.80
C LYS A 202 -23.94 2.14 -4.41
N TYR A 203 -23.60 3.28 -3.80
CA TYR A 203 -24.54 4.39 -3.57
C TYR A 203 -24.82 5.10 -4.89
N ILE A 204 -26.10 5.40 -5.15
CA ILE A 204 -26.59 5.93 -6.46
C ILE A 204 -27.39 7.23 -6.34
N LYS A 205 -27.53 7.79 -5.12
CA LYS A 205 -28.33 8.99 -4.90
C LYS A 205 -27.46 10.23 -4.73
#